data_56ff6ade4f9948e3f43e3e3c867f9846
#
_entry.id   56ff6ade4f9948e3f43e3e3c867f9846
#
_cell.length_a   1.000
_cell.length_b   1.000
_cell.length_c   1.000
_cell.angle_alpha   90.00
_cell.angle_beta   90.00
_cell.angle_gamma   90.00
#
_symmetry.space_group_name_H-M   'P 1'
#
loop_
_entity.id
_entity.type
_entity.pdbx_description
1 polymer ?
#
loop_
_entity_poly.entity_id
_entity_poly.type
_entity_poly.pdbx_seq_one_letter_code
_entity_poly.pdbx_strand_id
1 'polypeptide(L)'
;MSMEEKQNFQTSLDFNQNIFKPSTREEIVEIVKNCYKKSIPLEISGLQSKNKIGRNFQAEKTLDLSNYKGIIDYKPEELYIKVKAGTPISEIEEALKKNNQQLAFEPNDFGYLFSGESNSGSIGGVVACNFAGSRRFKVGSVRDHLLGFQGVNGKG
;
A
#
# COMPACT_ATOMS: atom_id res chain seq x y z
N MET A 1 -22.12 -21.56 13.04
CA MET A 1 -21.22 -20.47 13.47
C MET A 1 -22.01 -19.57 14.39
N SER A 2 -21.78 -19.71 15.69
CA SER A 2 -22.57 -19.06 16.73
C SER A 2 -22.26 -17.57 16.84
N MET A 3 -23.25 -16.80 17.31
CA MET A 3 -23.13 -15.35 17.54
C MET A 3 -22.07 -14.94 18.59
N GLU A 4 -21.44 -15.91 19.25
CA GLU A 4 -20.43 -15.69 20.29
C GLU A 4 -18.99 -15.48 19.75
N GLU A 5 -18.70 -15.82 18.51
CA GLU A 5 -17.35 -15.62 17.93
C GLU A 5 -17.06 -14.17 17.42
N LYS A 6 -18.02 -13.26 17.57
CA LYS A 6 -17.84 -11.85 17.18
C LYS A 6 -17.32 -10.92 18.30
N GLN A 7 -17.10 -11.46 19.48
CA GLN A 7 -16.59 -10.67 20.60
C GLN A 7 -15.20 -11.18 20.94
N ASN A 8 -14.15 -10.52 20.44
CA ASN A 8 -12.84 -10.29 21.07
C ASN A 8 -11.74 -9.91 20.07
N PHE A 9 -11.98 -8.95 19.17
CA PHE A 9 -10.92 -8.26 18.47
C PHE A 9 -10.97 -6.77 18.83
N GLN A 10 -10.95 -6.46 20.13
CA GLN A 10 -10.54 -5.14 20.58
C GLN A 10 -9.02 -5.11 20.62
N THR A 11 -8.38 -4.94 19.46
CA THR A 11 -7.07 -4.34 19.41
C THR A 11 -7.22 -2.95 20.01
N SER A 12 -6.64 -2.71 21.17
CA SER A 12 -6.68 -1.41 21.85
C SER A 12 -5.76 -0.44 21.09
N LEU A 13 -6.27 0.08 19.94
CA LEU A 13 -5.57 1.12 19.20
C LEU A 13 -5.44 2.35 20.10
N ASP A 14 -4.22 2.73 20.42
CA ASP A 14 -3.96 3.97 21.14
C ASP A 14 -4.09 5.17 20.18
N PHE A 15 -5.21 5.86 20.25
CA PHE A 15 -5.47 7.04 19.44
C PHE A 15 -4.74 8.31 19.88
N ASN A 16 -3.92 8.27 20.93
CA ASN A 16 -3.08 9.39 21.33
C ASN A 16 -1.79 9.48 20.50
N GLN A 17 -1.37 8.39 19.86
CA GLN A 17 -0.19 8.38 19.00
C GLN A 17 -0.42 9.17 17.69
N ASN A 18 0.66 9.73 17.15
CA ASN A 18 0.61 10.49 15.89
C ASN A 18 0.78 9.59 14.66
N ILE A 19 1.36 8.41 14.81
CA ILE A 19 1.61 7.46 13.72
C ILE A 19 0.95 6.13 14.05
N PHE A 20 0.04 5.69 13.18
CA PHE A 20 -0.61 4.40 13.24
C PHE A 20 0.06 3.43 12.25
N LYS A 21 0.36 2.20 12.68
CA LYS A 21 0.96 1.15 11.84
C LYS A 21 0.09 -0.10 11.83
N PRO A 22 -1.08 -0.07 11.19
CA PRO A 22 -1.98 -1.20 11.17
C PRO A 22 -1.38 -2.39 10.42
N SER A 23 -1.72 -3.59 10.86
CA SER A 23 -1.38 -4.87 10.23
C SER A 23 -2.58 -5.54 9.58
N THR A 24 -3.80 -5.11 9.95
CA THR A 24 -5.06 -5.66 9.46
C THR A 24 -5.91 -4.60 8.77
N ARG A 25 -6.85 -5.06 7.94
CA ARG A 25 -7.83 -4.19 7.28
C ARG A 25 -8.78 -3.53 8.29
N GLU A 26 -9.16 -4.28 9.29
CA GLU A 26 -10.07 -3.85 10.35
C GLU A 26 -9.49 -2.68 11.14
N GLU A 27 -8.19 -2.73 11.47
CA GLU A 27 -7.48 -1.62 12.10
C GLU A 27 -7.45 -0.37 11.20
N ILE A 28 -7.20 -0.53 9.89
CA ILE A 28 -7.24 0.58 8.94
C ILE A 28 -8.61 1.26 8.94
N VAL A 29 -9.68 0.47 8.86
CA VAL A 29 -11.06 0.96 8.88
C VAL A 29 -11.36 1.72 10.17
N GLU A 30 -10.95 1.19 11.31
CA GLU A 30 -11.18 1.81 12.62
C GLU A 30 -10.44 3.14 12.76
N ILE A 31 -9.16 3.20 12.35
CA ILE A 31 -8.37 4.43 12.36
C ILE A 31 -9.02 5.50 11.48
N VAL A 32 -9.37 5.15 10.24
CA VAL A 32 -10.00 6.11 9.32
C VAL A 32 -11.33 6.60 9.86
N LYS A 33 -12.19 5.72 10.40
CA LYS A 33 -13.47 6.10 11.03
C LYS A 33 -13.28 7.06 12.20
N ASN A 34 -12.29 6.80 13.05
CA ASN A 34 -12.01 7.66 14.21
C ASN A 34 -11.53 9.04 13.78
N CYS A 35 -10.56 9.11 12.84
CA CYS A 35 -10.07 10.37 12.30
C CYS A 35 -11.17 11.15 11.59
N TYR A 36 -12.02 10.50 10.80
CA TYR A 36 -13.16 11.12 10.15
C TYR A 36 -14.15 11.74 11.14
N LYS A 37 -14.55 10.97 12.17
CA LYS A 37 -15.47 11.46 13.21
C LYS A 37 -14.94 12.66 13.99
N LYS A 38 -13.62 12.73 14.19
CA LYS A 38 -12.95 13.81 14.92
C LYS A 38 -12.46 14.94 14.01
N SER A 39 -12.70 14.86 12.70
CA SER A 39 -12.18 15.80 11.69
C SER A 39 -10.66 15.97 11.74
N ILE A 40 -9.92 14.88 12.03
CA ILE A 40 -8.46 14.88 12.11
C ILE A 40 -7.89 14.62 10.72
N PRO A 41 -7.06 15.55 10.15
CA PRO A 41 -6.36 15.33 8.90
C PRO A 41 -5.39 14.13 9.00
N LEU A 42 -5.53 13.16 8.09
CA LEU A 42 -4.77 11.92 8.09
C LEU A 42 -3.92 11.80 6.83
N GLU A 43 -2.60 11.72 7.01
CA GLU A 43 -1.67 11.34 5.96
C GLU A 43 -1.70 9.83 5.76
N ILE A 44 -1.67 9.38 4.50
CA ILE A 44 -1.49 7.96 4.17
C ILE A 44 -0.08 7.78 3.62
N SER A 45 0.68 6.91 4.27
CA SER A 45 2.08 6.65 3.96
C SER A 45 2.31 5.14 3.74
N GLY A 46 3.25 4.81 2.88
CA GLY A 46 3.81 3.47 2.72
C GLY A 46 5.30 3.49 3.05
N LEU A 47 6.14 3.03 2.11
CA LEU A 47 7.60 3.05 2.28
C LEU A 47 8.27 4.41 1.96
N GLN A 48 7.49 5.45 1.84
CA GLN A 48 7.90 6.85 1.70
C GLN A 48 8.86 7.18 0.54
N SER A 49 9.00 6.28 -0.45
CA SER A 49 9.87 6.51 -1.60
C SER A 49 9.48 7.72 -2.46
N LYS A 50 8.27 8.26 -2.25
CA LYS A 50 7.68 9.35 -3.05
C LYS A 50 7.22 10.54 -2.21
N ASN A 51 7.59 10.61 -0.93
CA ASN A 51 7.14 11.65 0.00
C ASN A 51 7.61 13.07 -0.36
N LYS A 52 8.66 13.18 -1.19
CA LYS A 52 9.18 14.46 -1.70
C LYS A 52 8.55 14.88 -3.05
N ILE A 53 7.62 14.07 -3.58
CA ILE A 53 6.92 14.36 -4.83
C ILE A 53 5.57 15.00 -4.51
N GLY A 54 5.28 16.14 -5.13
CA GLY A 54 4.02 16.83 -4.96
C GLY A 54 4.09 18.04 -4.02
N ARG A 55 2.94 18.45 -3.52
CA ARG A 55 2.82 19.61 -2.62
C ARG A 55 2.93 19.16 -1.17
N ASN A 56 3.55 20.00 -0.35
CA ASN A 56 3.50 19.84 1.09
C ASN A 56 2.06 19.96 1.57
N PHE A 57 1.66 19.11 2.49
CA PHE A 57 0.35 19.14 3.13
C PHE A 57 0.55 19.07 4.65
N GLN A 58 -0.47 19.51 5.37
CA GLN A 58 -0.48 19.47 6.83
C GLN A 58 -1.41 18.33 7.26
N ALA A 59 -0.86 17.36 7.97
CA ALA A 59 -1.62 16.30 8.61
C ALA A 59 -1.27 16.25 10.10
N GLU A 60 -2.27 15.97 10.94
CA GLU A 60 -2.05 15.79 12.37
C GLU A 60 -1.59 14.38 12.70
N LYS A 61 -2.03 13.40 11.89
CA LYS A 61 -1.72 11.98 12.10
C LYS A 61 -1.33 11.30 10.80
N THR A 62 -0.55 10.23 10.92
CA THR A 62 -0.09 9.42 9.79
C THR A 62 -0.59 7.98 9.91
N LEU A 63 -1.16 7.46 8.84
CA LEU A 63 -1.48 6.06 8.63
C LEU A 63 -0.35 5.41 7.82
N ASP A 64 0.59 4.79 8.49
CA ASP A 64 1.73 4.09 7.89
C ASP A 64 1.36 2.64 7.58
N LEU A 65 1.21 2.33 6.30
CA LEU A 65 0.83 1.02 5.81
C LEU A 65 2.01 0.04 5.67
N SER A 66 3.21 0.37 6.13
CA SER A 66 4.40 -0.48 6.00
C SER A 66 4.24 -1.85 6.67
N ASN A 67 3.39 -1.97 7.70
CA ASN A 67 3.05 -3.22 8.36
C ASN A 67 1.90 -3.98 7.67
N TYR A 68 1.10 -3.31 6.83
CA TYR A 68 0.05 -3.95 6.04
C TYR A 68 0.63 -4.48 4.73
N LYS A 69 1.46 -5.51 4.82
CA LYS A 69 2.25 -6.08 3.72
C LYS A 69 2.11 -7.60 3.61
N GLY A 70 2.52 -8.13 2.48
CA GLY A 70 2.61 -9.55 2.16
C GLY A 70 1.79 -9.93 0.92
N ILE A 71 2.18 -11.03 0.31
CA ILE A 71 1.50 -11.65 -0.81
C ILE A 71 0.35 -12.48 -0.25
N ILE A 72 -0.88 -12.22 -0.73
CA ILE A 72 -2.11 -12.90 -0.28
C ILE A 72 -2.34 -14.15 -1.13
N ASP A 73 -2.15 -14.00 -2.45
CA ASP A 73 -2.35 -15.08 -3.42
C ASP A 73 -1.48 -14.82 -4.66
N TYR A 74 -0.94 -15.88 -5.26
CA TYR A 74 -0.14 -15.79 -6.47
C TYR A 74 -0.35 -17.03 -7.33
N LYS A 75 -0.79 -16.82 -8.55
CA LYS A 75 -1.04 -17.85 -9.56
C LYS A 75 -0.18 -17.56 -10.79
N PRO A 76 1.03 -18.11 -10.86
CA PRO A 76 1.93 -17.88 -12.00
C PRO A 76 1.33 -18.26 -13.35
N GLU A 77 0.58 -19.34 -13.40
CA GLU A 77 -0.10 -19.86 -14.60
C GLU A 77 -1.23 -18.95 -15.09
N GLU A 78 -1.87 -18.21 -14.17
CA GLU A 78 -2.94 -17.25 -14.48
C GLU A 78 -2.41 -15.82 -14.62
N LEU A 79 -1.11 -15.62 -14.44
CA LEU A 79 -0.41 -14.33 -14.53
C LEU A 79 -0.98 -13.25 -13.60
N TYR A 80 -1.48 -13.63 -12.41
CA TYR A 80 -1.92 -12.65 -11.43
C TYR A 80 -1.26 -12.86 -10.05
N ILE A 81 -1.11 -11.75 -9.35
CA ILE A 81 -0.67 -11.71 -7.95
C ILE A 81 -1.57 -10.77 -7.14
N LYS A 82 -2.01 -11.21 -5.96
CA LYS A 82 -2.79 -10.42 -5.00
C LYS A 82 -1.94 -10.10 -3.79
N VAL A 83 -1.78 -8.83 -3.50
CA VAL A 83 -0.87 -8.35 -2.45
C VAL A 83 -1.53 -7.27 -1.59
N LYS A 84 -1.05 -7.10 -0.36
CA LYS A 84 -1.42 -5.97 0.50
C LYS A 84 -0.72 -4.70 0.05
N ALA A 85 -1.34 -3.55 0.24
CA ALA A 85 -0.87 -2.26 -0.29
C ALA A 85 0.53 -1.84 0.20
N GLY A 86 0.90 -2.19 1.43
CA GLY A 86 2.22 -1.89 2.00
C GLY A 86 3.35 -2.81 1.53
N THR A 87 3.07 -3.82 0.70
CA THR A 87 4.09 -4.78 0.23
C THR A 87 5.15 -4.07 -0.60
N PRO A 88 6.45 -4.23 -0.27
CA PRO A 88 7.55 -3.69 -1.06
C PRO A 88 7.54 -4.25 -2.49
N ILE A 89 7.89 -3.41 -3.46
CA ILE A 89 8.05 -3.86 -4.86
C ILE A 89 9.10 -4.96 -4.96
N SER A 90 10.22 -4.85 -4.24
CA SER A 90 11.28 -5.85 -4.22
C SER A 90 10.78 -7.24 -3.80
N GLU A 91 9.90 -7.33 -2.81
CA GLU A 91 9.29 -8.60 -2.37
C GLU A 91 8.44 -9.24 -3.48
N ILE A 92 7.70 -8.41 -4.23
CA ILE A 92 6.90 -8.86 -5.36
C ILE A 92 7.80 -9.35 -6.50
N GLU A 93 8.83 -8.57 -6.84
CA GLU A 93 9.79 -8.93 -7.89
C GLU A 93 10.56 -10.22 -7.60
N GLU A 94 10.95 -10.44 -6.33
CA GLU A 94 11.56 -11.69 -5.89
C GLU A 94 10.62 -12.89 -6.07
N ALA A 95 9.34 -12.73 -5.74
CA ALA A 95 8.34 -13.78 -5.94
C ALA A 95 8.13 -14.11 -7.42
N LEU A 96 8.00 -13.07 -8.26
CA LEU A 96 7.81 -13.22 -9.71
C LEU A 96 9.02 -13.84 -10.39
N LYS A 97 10.25 -13.46 -10.00
CA LYS A 97 11.51 -13.97 -10.54
C LYS A 97 11.63 -15.48 -10.42
N LYS A 98 11.11 -16.08 -9.35
CA LYS A 98 11.13 -17.55 -9.15
C LYS A 98 10.36 -18.30 -10.25
N ASN A 99 9.44 -17.64 -10.93
CA ASN A 99 8.63 -18.16 -12.02
C ASN A 99 8.98 -17.51 -13.38
N ASN A 100 10.15 -16.87 -13.51
CA ASN A 100 10.59 -16.16 -14.72
C ASN A 100 9.57 -15.08 -15.17
N GLN A 101 8.88 -14.44 -14.23
CA GLN A 101 7.91 -13.38 -14.48
C GLN A 101 8.43 -12.02 -13.97
N GLN A 102 7.81 -10.95 -14.43
CA GLN A 102 8.14 -9.57 -14.03
C GLN A 102 6.90 -8.66 -14.09
N LEU A 103 6.96 -7.52 -13.39
CA LEU A 103 5.98 -6.46 -13.53
C LEU A 103 6.22 -5.72 -14.85
N ALA A 104 5.31 -5.90 -15.82
CA ALA A 104 5.49 -5.36 -17.18
C ALA A 104 5.58 -3.82 -17.22
N PHE A 105 4.91 -3.13 -16.29
CA PHE A 105 4.88 -1.66 -16.20
C PHE A 105 6.15 -1.04 -15.60
N GLU A 106 7.12 -1.85 -15.17
CA GLU A 106 8.44 -1.42 -14.69
C GLU A 106 8.34 -0.32 -13.61
N PRO A 107 8.04 -0.67 -12.34
CA PRO A 107 7.96 0.32 -11.26
C PRO A 107 9.26 1.13 -11.13
N ASN A 108 9.12 2.46 -11.09
CA ASN A 108 10.29 3.34 -10.98
C ASN A 108 10.85 3.32 -9.55
N ASP A 109 12.18 3.23 -9.46
CA ASP A 109 12.90 3.42 -8.21
C ASP A 109 13.26 4.90 -8.02
N PHE A 110 12.52 5.57 -7.13
CA PHE A 110 12.79 6.97 -6.77
C PHE A 110 13.74 7.10 -5.58
N GLY A 111 14.12 5.98 -4.93
CA GLY A 111 15.02 5.99 -3.79
C GLY A 111 16.36 6.62 -4.12
N TYR A 112 16.97 6.24 -5.23
CA TYR A 112 18.22 6.83 -5.69
C TYR A 112 18.17 8.35 -5.85
N LEU A 113 17.02 8.88 -6.25
CA LEU A 113 16.85 10.31 -6.48
C LEU A 113 16.75 11.12 -5.18
N PHE A 114 16.19 10.52 -4.10
CA PHE A 114 15.86 11.26 -2.89
C PHE A 114 16.69 10.87 -1.66
N SER A 115 17.17 9.62 -1.59
CA SER A 115 17.92 9.09 -0.44
C SER A 115 19.30 8.54 -0.80
N GLY A 116 19.60 8.38 -2.08
CA GLY A 116 20.84 7.74 -2.54
C GLY A 116 20.83 6.21 -2.48
N GLU A 117 19.74 5.62 -1.98
CA GLU A 117 19.58 4.16 -1.86
C GLU A 117 18.37 3.69 -2.65
N SER A 118 18.39 2.42 -3.08
CA SER A 118 17.26 1.80 -3.77
C SER A 118 16.01 1.77 -2.89
N ASN A 119 14.92 2.35 -3.36
CA ASN A 119 13.61 2.26 -2.74
C ASN A 119 12.50 2.45 -3.78
N SER A 120 12.09 1.37 -4.44
CA SER A 120 10.96 1.37 -5.38
C SER A 120 9.61 1.61 -4.67
N GLY A 121 9.60 1.55 -3.35
CA GLY A 121 8.42 1.80 -2.54
C GLY A 121 7.49 0.60 -2.43
N SER A 122 6.27 0.87 -1.97
CA SER A 122 5.20 -0.12 -1.85
C SER A 122 4.32 -0.16 -3.10
N ILE A 123 3.71 -1.31 -3.35
CA ILE A 123 2.78 -1.48 -4.49
C ILE A 123 1.60 -0.51 -4.41
N GLY A 124 1.06 -0.25 -3.22
CA GLY A 124 -0.01 0.73 -3.04
C GLY A 124 0.40 2.13 -3.49
N GLY A 125 1.63 2.57 -3.17
CA GLY A 125 2.17 3.84 -3.63
C GLY A 125 2.42 3.89 -5.14
N VAL A 126 2.83 2.78 -5.75
CA VAL A 126 3.01 2.67 -7.21
C VAL A 126 1.67 2.74 -7.93
N VAL A 127 0.66 2.01 -7.45
CA VAL A 127 -0.71 2.03 -7.99
C VAL A 127 -1.34 3.42 -7.85
N ALA A 128 -1.25 4.04 -6.67
CA ALA A 128 -1.83 5.36 -6.41
C ALA A 128 -1.27 6.47 -7.32
N CYS A 129 0.03 6.39 -7.65
CA CYS A 129 0.68 7.35 -8.53
C CYS A 129 0.59 6.98 -10.02
N ASN A 130 0.20 5.75 -10.34
CA ASN A 130 0.20 5.21 -11.71
C ASN A 130 1.56 5.40 -12.42
N PHE A 131 2.66 5.28 -11.67
CA PHE A 131 4.00 5.39 -12.23
C PHE A 131 4.41 4.13 -12.98
N ALA A 132 5.01 4.33 -14.14
CA ALA A 132 5.50 3.26 -15.00
C ALA A 132 6.83 3.67 -15.63
N GLY A 133 7.65 2.69 -15.99
CA GLY A 133 8.94 2.88 -16.63
C GLY A 133 8.86 3.35 -18.10
N SER A 134 10.01 3.35 -18.75
CA SER A 134 10.19 3.86 -20.11
C SER A 134 9.39 3.07 -21.17
N ARG A 135 9.09 1.79 -20.90
CA ARG A 135 8.32 0.92 -21.80
C ARG A 135 6.81 1.17 -21.78
N ARG A 136 6.33 2.17 -21.02
CA ARG A 136 4.91 2.49 -20.86
C ARG A 136 4.15 2.57 -22.19
N PHE A 137 4.76 3.13 -23.24
CA PHE A 137 4.12 3.25 -24.55
C PHE A 137 3.85 1.90 -25.23
N LYS A 138 4.60 0.87 -24.86
CA LYS A 138 4.45 -0.48 -25.45
C LYS A 138 3.65 -1.41 -24.55
N VAL A 139 3.86 -1.36 -23.25
CA VAL A 139 3.31 -2.33 -22.28
C VAL A 139 2.17 -1.78 -21.44
N GLY A 140 1.88 -0.48 -21.53
CA GLY A 140 0.89 0.18 -20.68
C GLY A 140 1.46 0.66 -19.34
N SER A 141 0.60 1.30 -18.57
CA SER A 141 0.89 1.80 -17.22
C SER A 141 0.36 0.83 -16.15
N VAL A 142 0.56 1.15 -14.88
CA VAL A 142 0.08 0.32 -13.76
C VAL A 142 -1.41 0.03 -13.84
N ARG A 143 -2.24 1.03 -14.16
CA ARG A 143 -3.70 0.88 -14.26
C ARG A 143 -4.12 -0.13 -15.32
N ASP A 144 -3.32 -0.31 -16.37
CA ASP A 144 -3.63 -1.22 -17.47
C ASP A 144 -3.38 -2.69 -17.08
N HIS A 145 -2.65 -2.92 -15.98
CA HIS A 145 -2.36 -4.22 -15.38
C HIS A 145 -3.14 -4.49 -14.10
N LEU A 146 -3.91 -3.50 -13.60
CA LEU A 146 -4.65 -3.63 -12.35
C LEU A 146 -5.98 -4.36 -12.60
N LEU A 147 -6.10 -5.60 -12.14
CA LEU A 147 -7.31 -6.40 -12.28
C LEU A 147 -8.41 -5.99 -11.29
N GLY A 148 -8.03 -5.43 -10.15
CA GLY A 148 -8.96 -4.97 -9.12
C GLY A 148 -8.27 -4.58 -7.84
N PHE A 149 -9.01 -3.93 -6.95
CA PHE A 149 -8.51 -3.56 -5.61
C PHE A 149 -9.64 -3.55 -4.58
N GLN A 150 -9.25 -3.69 -3.33
CA GLN A 150 -10.08 -3.40 -2.17
C GLN A 150 -9.55 -2.15 -1.50
N GLY A 151 -10.42 -1.19 -1.21
CA GLY A 151 -10.05 0.07 -0.63
C GLY A 151 -10.91 0.44 0.58
N VAL A 152 -10.38 1.33 1.41
CA VAL A 152 -11.10 2.00 2.49
C VAL A 152 -11.29 3.45 2.05
N ASN A 153 -12.54 3.92 2.02
CA ASN A 153 -12.83 5.30 1.66
C ASN A 153 -12.57 6.24 2.85
N GLY A 154 -12.66 7.57 2.64
CA GLY A 154 -12.39 8.56 3.69
C GLY A 154 -13.34 8.54 4.89
N LYS A 155 -14.38 7.69 4.87
CA LYS A 155 -15.32 7.51 5.98
C LYS A 155 -15.10 6.20 6.76
N GLY A 156 -14.21 5.33 6.23
CA GLY A 156 -13.88 4.01 6.80
C GLY A 156 -14.82 2.91 6.32
#